data_0e29a15e3bba923e6d0c2782804d0811
#
_entry.id   0e29a15e3bba923e6d0c2782804d0811
#
_cell.length_a   1.000
_cell.length_b   1.000
_cell.length_c   1.000
_cell.angle_alpha   90.00
_cell.angle_beta   90.00
_cell.angle_gamma   90.00
#
_symmetry.space_group_name_H-M   'P 1'
#
loop_
_entity.id
_entity.type
_entity.pdbx_description
1 polymer ?
#
loop_
_entity_poly.entity_id
_entity_poly.type
_entity_poly.pdbx_seq_one_letter_code
_entity_poly.pdbx_strand_id
1 'polypeptide(L)'
;MRRVLLMTLLLCSGLAQAQLPETDWLELMPKSDQKALEQMPEIDHDSPEANGTFTEKGGMKQSKGLPAVMYSTKTVPAMNGKKIRLGGYPVPLETDAKGNSTLFFLVPYPGACIHVPPPPPNQLVLVRYPHGLKLDDIYTPLWVTGTLKIETVTNDLADAAYALDAGSVRVVTEADL
;
A
#
# COMPACT_ATOMS: atom_id res chain seq x y z
N MET A 1 48.07 36.68 34.98
CA MET A 1 47.92 35.57 34.05
C MET A 1 46.43 35.19 33.99
N ARG A 2 45.73 35.68 32.97
CA ARG A 2 44.28 35.49 32.80
C ARG A 2 44.07 34.33 31.85
N ARG A 3 43.56 33.18 32.34
CA ARG A 3 43.18 32.02 31.51
C ARG A 3 41.80 32.28 30.92
N VAL A 4 41.74 32.49 29.60
CA VAL A 4 40.51 32.54 28.81
C VAL A 4 40.11 31.09 28.49
N LEU A 5 39.01 30.62 29.06
CA LEU A 5 38.41 29.32 28.77
C LEU A 5 37.49 29.49 27.54
N LEU A 6 37.94 29.05 26.37
CA LEU A 6 37.12 28.98 25.17
C LEU A 6 36.21 27.75 25.29
N MET A 7 34.93 28.00 25.54
CA MET A 7 33.86 26.98 25.54
C MET A 7 33.33 26.82 24.10
N THR A 8 33.80 25.80 23.40
CA THR A 8 33.33 25.42 22.08
C THR A 8 31.96 24.77 22.22
N LEU A 9 30.90 25.50 21.82
CA LEU A 9 29.54 25.01 21.73
C LEU A 9 29.44 24.19 20.46
N LEU A 10 29.46 22.83 20.59
CA LEU A 10 29.12 21.90 19.49
C LEU A 10 27.61 22.01 19.25
N LEU A 11 27.19 22.72 18.20
CA LEU A 11 25.84 22.62 17.67
C LEU A 11 25.71 21.28 16.94
N CYS A 12 25.18 20.29 17.63
CA CYS A 12 24.61 19.09 16.97
C CYS A 12 23.36 19.50 16.24
N SER A 13 23.50 19.93 14.96
CA SER A 13 22.38 20.08 14.04
C SER A 13 21.88 18.68 13.68
N GLY A 14 20.94 18.16 14.47
CA GLY A 14 20.16 16.99 14.09
C GLY A 14 19.43 17.31 12.78
N LEU A 15 19.86 16.68 11.69
CA LEU A 15 19.11 16.68 10.44
C LEU A 15 17.79 15.96 10.71
N ALA A 16 16.75 16.72 11.05
CA ALA A 16 15.38 16.22 11.00
C ALA A 16 15.12 15.81 9.55
N GLN A 17 15.16 14.51 9.27
CA GLN A 17 14.73 13.99 7.98
C GLN A 17 13.24 14.30 7.85
N ALA A 18 12.92 15.30 7.02
CA ALA A 18 11.54 15.63 6.71
C ALA A 18 10.86 14.38 6.14
N GLN A 19 9.85 13.92 6.84
CA GLN A 19 9.04 12.77 6.42
C GLN A 19 8.34 13.14 5.11
N LEU A 20 8.38 12.24 4.11
CA LEU A 20 7.66 12.47 2.86
C LEU A 20 6.17 12.67 3.17
N PRO A 21 5.50 13.60 2.47
CA PRO A 21 4.05 13.72 2.57
C PRO A 21 3.37 12.40 2.18
N GLU A 22 2.21 12.18 2.71
CA GLU A 22 1.38 11.04 2.32
C GLU A 22 1.00 11.15 0.85
N THR A 23 1.07 10.02 0.15
CA THR A 23 0.55 9.86 -1.20
C THR A 23 -0.85 9.29 -1.10
N ASP A 24 -1.83 9.97 -1.70
CA ASP A 24 -3.19 9.47 -1.76
C ASP A 24 -3.26 8.28 -2.75
N TRP A 25 -4.01 7.25 -2.40
CA TRP A 25 -4.29 6.10 -3.27
C TRP A 25 -4.87 6.50 -4.62
N LEU A 26 -5.68 7.55 -4.67
CA LEU A 26 -6.24 8.08 -5.91
C LEU A 26 -5.18 8.67 -6.85
N GLU A 27 -3.98 9.05 -6.35
CA GLU A 27 -2.88 9.47 -7.21
C GLU A 27 -2.33 8.34 -8.09
N LEU A 28 -2.53 7.07 -7.68
CA LEU A 28 -2.13 5.89 -8.44
C LEU A 28 -3.14 5.55 -9.56
N MET A 29 -4.31 6.18 -9.54
CA MET A 29 -5.40 5.90 -10.47
C MET A 29 -5.55 7.03 -11.50
N PRO A 30 -5.62 6.73 -12.81
CA PRO A 30 -5.93 7.75 -13.82
C PRO A 30 -7.28 8.43 -13.55
N LYS A 31 -7.38 9.72 -13.89
CA LYS A 31 -8.61 10.52 -13.68
C LYS A 31 -9.88 9.91 -14.31
N SER A 32 -9.72 9.19 -15.45
CA SER A 32 -10.83 8.46 -16.07
C SER A 32 -11.39 7.37 -15.16
N ASP A 33 -10.51 6.66 -14.46
CA ASP A 33 -10.89 5.55 -13.59
C ASP A 33 -11.42 6.05 -12.25
N GLN A 34 -10.86 7.16 -11.71
CA GLN A 34 -11.41 7.84 -10.53
C GLN A 34 -12.87 8.22 -10.78
N LYS A 35 -13.14 8.87 -11.93
CA LYS A 35 -14.51 9.25 -12.32
C LYS A 35 -15.44 8.04 -12.51
N ALA A 36 -14.92 6.95 -13.07
CA ALA A 36 -15.70 5.72 -13.24
C ALA A 36 -16.03 5.06 -11.90
N LEU A 37 -15.10 5.12 -10.94
CA LEU A 37 -15.29 4.61 -9.59
C LEU A 37 -16.35 5.43 -8.83
N GLU A 38 -16.30 6.78 -8.91
CA GLU A 38 -17.30 7.68 -8.32
C GLU A 38 -18.72 7.45 -8.88
N GLN A 39 -18.82 7.05 -10.14
CA GLN A 39 -20.09 6.79 -10.83
C GLN A 39 -20.58 5.35 -10.68
N MET A 40 -19.81 4.51 -9.97
CA MET A 40 -20.18 3.12 -9.75
C MET A 40 -21.44 3.06 -8.87
N PRO A 41 -22.44 2.25 -9.23
CA PRO A 41 -23.58 2.01 -8.34
C PRO A 41 -23.09 1.38 -7.03
N GLU A 42 -23.75 1.72 -5.94
CA GLU A 42 -23.50 1.08 -4.65
C GLU A 42 -23.70 -0.42 -4.80
N ILE A 43 -22.67 -1.20 -4.43
CA ILE A 43 -22.72 -2.67 -4.50
C ILE A 43 -23.56 -3.13 -3.30
N ASP A 44 -24.80 -3.54 -3.57
CA ASP A 44 -25.65 -4.14 -2.55
C ASP A 44 -25.06 -5.50 -2.14
N HIS A 45 -24.77 -5.63 -0.84
CA HIS A 45 -24.18 -6.86 -0.28
C HIS A 45 -25.08 -8.09 -0.42
N ASP A 46 -26.37 -7.90 -0.68
CA ASP A 46 -27.35 -8.98 -0.92
C ASP A 46 -27.52 -9.31 -2.42
N SER A 47 -26.77 -8.64 -3.30
CA SER A 47 -26.86 -8.89 -4.74
C SER A 47 -26.20 -10.22 -5.14
N PRO A 48 -26.67 -10.89 -6.21
CA PRO A 48 -26.01 -12.09 -6.75
C PRO A 48 -24.53 -11.84 -7.14
N GLU A 49 -24.20 -10.60 -7.52
CA GLU A 49 -22.84 -10.17 -7.85
C GLU A 49 -21.95 -10.16 -6.59
N ALA A 50 -22.46 -9.71 -5.44
CA ALA A 50 -21.75 -9.74 -4.17
C ALA A 50 -21.51 -11.18 -3.71
N ASN A 51 -22.47 -12.06 -3.86
CA ASN A 51 -22.36 -13.48 -3.50
C ASN A 51 -21.39 -14.28 -4.40
N GLY A 52 -21.13 -13.81 -5.63
CA GLY A 52 -20.14 -14.41 -6.54
C GLY A 52 -18.70 -13.94 -6.33
N THR A 53 -18.49 -12.89 -5.49
CA THR A 53 -17.17 -12.29 -5.25
C THR A 53 -16.30 -13.09 -4.29
N PHE A 54 -16.89 -13.93 -3.45
CA PHE A 54 -16.15 -14.74 -2.48
C PHE A 54 -15.96 -16.15 -3.04
N THR A 55 -14.80 -16.41 -3.62
CA THR A 55 -14.42 -17.79 -3.90
C THR A 55 -14.10 -18.47 -2.57
N GLU A 56 -14.55 -19.71 -2.37
CA GLU A 56 -14.27 -20.51 -1.16
C GLU A 56 -12.75 -20.66 -0.88
N LYS A 57 -11.90 -20.28 -1.83
CA LYS A 57 -10.43 -20.34 -1.71
C LYS A 57 -9.78 -19.07 -1.19
N GLY A 58 -10.56 -18.00 -0.91
CA GLY A 58 -10.00 -16.67 -0.61
C GLY A 58 -9.26 -16.07 -1.82
N GLY A 59 -8.90 -14.82 -1.74
CA GLY A 59 -8.10 -14.13 -2.76
C GLY A 59 -8.62 -12.75 -3.07
N MET A 60 -7.77 -11.95 -3.73
CA MET A 60 -8.08 -10.58 -4.17
C MET A 60 -8.22 -10.48 -5.69
N LYS A 61 -8.49 -11.60 -6.38
CA LYS A 61 -8.84 -11.57 -7.81
C LYS A 61 -10.28 -11.16 -7.98
N GLN A 62 -10.51 -10.28 -8.95
CA GLN A 62 -11.84 -9.78 -9.27
C GLN A 62 -12.74 -10.92 -9.76
N SER A 63 -13.93 -11.03 -9.20
CA SER A 63 -14.98 -11.92 -9.72
C SER A 63 -15.53 -11.40 -11.04
N LYS A 64 -16.21 -12.26 -11.80
CA LYS A 64 -16.87 -11.85 -13.03
C LYS A 64 -18.11 -10.99 -12.73
N GLY A 65 -18.40 -10.03 -13.63
CA GLY A 65 -19.64 -9.25 -13.56
C GLY A 65 -19.50 -7.88 -12.86
N LEU A 66 -18.33 -7.54 -12.33
CA LEU A 66 -18.09 -6.21 -11.75
C LEU A 66 -17.96 -5.14 -12.85
N PRO A 67 -18.20 -3.85 -12.53
CA PRO A 67 -17.93 -2.74 -13.44
C PRO A 67 -16.50 -2.75 -13.98
N ALA A 68 -16.30 -2.30 -15.21
CA ALA A 68 -14.99 -2.37 -15.91
C ALA A 68 -13.84 -1.71 -15.13
N VAL A 69 -14.10 -0.68 -14.33
CA VAL A 69 -13.11 0.00 -13.50
C VAL A 69 -12.50 -0.93 -12.46
N MET A 70 -13.22 -1.93 -11.98
CA MET A 70 -12.74 -2.91 -10.99
C MET A 70 -11.69 -3.88 -11.55
N TYR A 71 -11.52 -3.93 -12.88
CA TYR A 71 -10.48 -4.72 -13.55
C TYR A 71 -9.35 -3.86 -14.10
N SER A 72 -9.33 -2.57 -13.77
CA SER A 72 -8.40 -1.65 -14.39
C SER A 72 -6.95 -1.90 -13.95
N THR A 73 -6.09 -2.12 -14.92
CA THR A 73 -4.63 -2.15 -14.77
C THR A 73 -3.96 -0.86 -15.24
N LYS A 74 -4.75 0.18 -15.58
CA LYS A 74 -4.22 1.46 -16.04
C LYS A 74 -3.47 2.15 -14.91
N THR A 75 -2.31 2.69 -15.24
CA THR A 75 -1.41 3.35 -14.30
C THR A 75 -1.22 4.83 -14.63
N VAL A 76 -0.65 5.57 -13.69
CA VAL A 76 -0.25 6.98 -13.87
C VAL A 76 1.26 7.02 -14.15
N PRO A 77 1.70 7.32 -15.40
CA PRO A 77 3.12 7.24 -15.78
C PRO A 77 4.04 8.10 -14.90
N ALA A 78 3.57 9.25 -14.42
CA ALA A 78 4.32 10.15 -13.56
C ALA A 78 4.66 9.57 -12.17
N MET A 79 4.03 8.46 -11.79
CA MET A 79 4.29 7.77 -10.53
C MET A 79 5.46 6.78 -10.63
N ASN A 80 5.87 6.42 -11.85
CA ASN A 80 6.98 5.48 -12.04
C ASN A 80 8.32 6.07 -11.58
N GLY A 81 9.01 5.37 -10.69
CA GLY A 81 10.29 5.80 -10.12
C GLY A 81 10.17 6.88 -9.03
N LYS A 82 8.96 7.30 -8.67
CA LYS A 82 8.74 8.32 -7.64
C LYS A 82 8.96 7.72 -6.25
N LYS A 83 9.66 8.46 -5.39
CA LYS A 83 9.68 8.15 -3.94
C LYS A 83 8.38 8.61 -3.32
N ILE A 84 7.69 7.69 -2.66
CA ILE A 84 6.39 7.93 -2.04
C ILE A 84 6.35 7.42 -0.60
N ARG A 85 5.37 7.92 0.17
CA ARG A 85 4.92 7.37 1.44
C ARG A 85 3.44 7.02 1.30
N LEU A 86 3.11 5.75 1.42
CA LEU A 86 1.77 5.22 1.22
C LEU A 86 1.28 4.53 2.49
N GLY A 87 0.09 4.89 2.94
CA GLY A 87 -0.59 4.23 4.05
C GLY A 87 -1.48 3.09 3.56
N GLY A 88 -1.59 1.99 4.29
CA GLY A 88 -2.47 0.89 3.90
C GLY A 88 -2.34 -0.34 4.78
N TYR A 89 -3.05 -1.39 4.40
CA TYR A 89 -3.14 -2.63 5.15
C TYR A 89 -2.38 -3.74 4.44
N PRO A 90 -1.58 -4.54 5.18
CA PRO A 90 -0.77 -5.59 4.58
C PRO A 90 -1.59 -6.85 4.31
N VAL A 91 -1.30 -7.51 3.18
CA VAL A 91 -1.71 -8.88 2.88
C VAL A 91 -0.44 -9.69 2.62
N PRO A 92 0.06 -10.44 3.63
CA PRO A 92 1.33 -11.15 3.54
C PRO A 92 1.34 -12.20 2.43
N LEU A 93 2.48 -12.30 1.71
CA LEU A 93 2.74 -13.32 0.68
C LEU A 93 3.90 -14.21 1.06
N GLU A 94 5.02 -13.61 1.50
CA GLU A 94 6.23 -14.35 1.86
C GLU A 94 6.79 -13.85 3.19
N THR A 95 7.40 -14.78 3.92
CA THR A 95 8.08 -14.50 5.18
C THR A 95 9.50 -15.04 5.16
N ASP A 96 10.37 -14.44 5.95
CA ASP A 96 11.71 -14.96 6.23
C ASP A 96 11.65 -16.16 7.19
N ALA A 97 12.80 -16.76 7.47
CA ALA A 97 12.92 -17.90 8.39
C ALA A 97 12.51 -17.56 9.85
N LYS A 98 12.36 -16.27 10.19
CA LYS A 98 11.93 -15.78 11.50
C LYS A 98 10.45 -15.45 11.54
N GLY A 99 9.73 -15.60 10.40
CA GLY A 99 8.31 -15.26 10.27
C GLY A 99 8.04 -13.78 10.03
N ASN A 100 9.05 -12.97 9.69
CA ASN A 100 8.84 -11.58 9.31
C ASN A 100 8.40 -11.50 7.85
N SER A 101 7.39 -10.69 7.54
CA SER A 101 6.89 -10.49 6.18
C SER A 101 7.90 -9.69 5.34
N THR A 102 8.37 -10.28 4.25
CA THR A 102 9.34 -9.69 3.32
C THR A 102 8.72 -9.29 1.99
N LEU A 103 7.57 -9.90 1.66
CA LEU A 103 6.78 -9.63 0.47
C LEU A 103 5.30 -9.63 0.87
N PHE A 104 4.56 -8.57 0.49
CA PHE A 104 3.14 -8.45 0.80
C PHE A 104 2.46 -7.51 -0.18
N PHE A 105 1.15 -7.67 -0.39
CA PHE A 105 0.37 -6.60 -0.99
C PHE A 105 -0.01 -5.56 0.05
N LEU A 106 0.02 -4.29 -0.35
CA LEU A 106 -0.57 -3.18 0.38
C LEU A 106 -1.89 -2.81 -0.28
N VAL A 107 -2.94 -2.64 0.53
CA VAL A 107 -4.31 -2.32 0.09
C VAL A 107 -4.85 -1.11 0.84
N PRO A 108 -5.76 -0.31 0.24
CA PRO A 108 -6.24 0.95 0.83
C PRO A 108 -7.16 0.78 2.04
N TYR A 109 -7.79 -0.38 2.22
CA TYR A 109 -8.74 -0.63 3.31
C TYR A 109 -8.58 -2.04 3.88
N PRO A 110 -8.94 -2.25 5.17
CA PRO A 110 -8.83 -3.54 5.80
C PRO A 110 -9.88 -4.53 5.27
N GLY A 111 -9.56 -5.81 5.27
CA GLY A 111 -10.51 -6.86 4.88
C GLY A 111 -10.70 -7.02 3.37
N ALA A 112 -9.93 -6.33 2.54
CA ALA A 112 -9.99 -6.41 1.08
C ALA A 112 -9.87 -7.83 0.50
N CYS A 113 -9.34 -8.77 1.27
CA CYS A 113 -9.18 -10.17 0.87
C CYS A 113 -10.27 -11.10 1.42
N ILE A 114 -11.20 -10.61 2.26
CA ILE A 114 -12.11 -11.49 3.01
C ILE A 114 -13.59 -11.04 2.97
N HIS A 115 -13.89 -9.74 3.09
CA HIS A 115 -15.26 -9.27 3.38
C HIS A 115 -15.80 -8.20 2.44
N VAL A 116 -14.98 -7.65 1.55
CA VAL A 116 -15.35 -6.60 0.61
C VAL A 116 -14.78 -6.92 -0.76
N PRO A 117 -15.38 -6.43 -1.84
CA PRO A 117 -14.79 -6.60 -3.16
C PRO A 117 -13.33 -6.13 -3.14
N PRO A 118 -12.39 -6.92 -3.68
CA PRO A 118 -10.99 -6.51 -3.71
C PRO A 118 -10.84 -5.22 -4.52
N PRO A 119 -9.87 -4.35 -4.17
CA PRO A 119 -9.61 -3.15 -4.94
C PRO A 119 -9.14 -3.51 -6.35
N PRO A 120 -9.35 -2.61 -7.35
CA PRO A 120 -8.87 -2.85 -8.71
C PRO A 120 -7.33 -3.00 -8.73
N PRO A 121 -6.76 -3.68 -9.73
CA PRO A 121 -5.31 -3.91 -9.82
C PRO A 121 -4.44 -2.65 -9.70
N ASN A 122 -4.92 -1.48 -10.12
CA ASN A 122 -4.21 -0.20 -9.95
C ASN A 122 -4.36 0.44 -8.56
N GLN A 123 -5.05 -0.23 -7.66
CA GLN A 123 -5.15 0.08 -6.23
C GLN A 123 -4.59 -1.06 -5.36
N LEU A 124 -3.78 -1.93 -5.95
CA LEU A 124 -2.98 -2.96 -5.30
C LEU A 124 -1.50 -2.68 -5.56
N VAL A 125 -0.69 -2.66 -4.52
CA VAL A 125 0.75 -2.42 -4.61
C VAL A 125 1.50 -3.60 -4.01
N LEU A 126 2.34 -4.27 -4.81
CA LEU A 126 3.25 -5.29 -4.29
C LEU A 126 4.42 -4.62 -3.58
N VAL A 127 4.56 -4.83 -2.29
CA VAL A 127 5.65 -4.28 -1.49
C VAL A 127 6.75 -5.32 -1.31
N ARG A 128 7.98 -4.94 -1.67
CA ARG A 128 9.20 -5.69 -1.40
C ARG A 128 9.96 -5.05 -0.25
N TYR A 129 10.10 -5.76 0.85
CA TYR A 129 10.80 -5.29 2.04
C TYR A 129 11.74 -6.37 2.58
N PRO A 130 12.96 -6.53 2.01
CA PRO A 130 13.89 -7.61 2.39
C PRO A 130 14.33 -7.62 3.86
N HIS A 131 14.23 -6.48 4.56
CA HIS A 131 14.54 -6.40 6.00
C HIS A 131 13.52 -7.16 6.86
N GLY A 132 12.33 -7.42 6.31
CA GLY A 132 11.23 -8.08 7.00
C GLY A 132 10.57 -7.20 8.07
N LEU A 133 9.26 -7.34 8.22
CA LEU A 133 8.46 -6.75 9.28
C LEU A 133 7.69 -7.84 9.99
N LYS A 134 7.75 -7.86 11.33
CA LYS A 134 6.84 -8.69 12.11
C LYS A 134 5.44 -8.10 12.02
N LEU A 135 4.51 -8.89 11.49
CA LEU A 135 3.09 -8.54 11.43
C LEU A 135 2.36 -9.35 12.49
N ASP A 136 1.74 -8.68 13.43
CA ASP A 136 0.96 -9.34 14.48
C ASP A 136 -0.48 -9.62 13.98
N ASP A 137 -1.00 -8.77 13.09
CA ASP A 137 -2.27 -8.95 12.41
C ASP A 137 -2.31 -8.21 11.06
N ILE A 138 -3.33 -8.47 10.23
CA ILE A 138 -3.53 -7.85 8.92
C ILE A 138 -4.40 -6.59 8.96
N TYR A 139 -4.95 -6.23 10.12
CA TYR A 139 -5.81 -5.07 10.31
C TYR A 139 -5.03 -3.86 10.84
N THR A 140 -3.78 -4.06 11.23
CA THR A 140 -2.89 -2.98 11.65
C THR A 140 -2.35 -2.23 10.43
N PRO A 141 -2.69 -0.94 10.25
CA PRO A 141 -2.24 -0.17 9.11
C PRO A 141 -0.73 0.12 9.17
N LEU A 142 -0.12 0.18 8.00
CA LEU A 142 1.31 0.44 7.83
C LEU A 142 1.55 1.74 7.06
N TRP A 143 2.62 2.44 7.42
CA TRP A 143 3.28 3.39 6.54
C TRP A 143 4.41 2.68 5.79
N VAL A 144 4.35 2.72 4.48
CA VAL A 144 5.38 2.19 3.59
C VAL A 144 6.02 3.34 2.82
N THR A 145 7.34 3.49 2.95
CA THR A 145 8.10 4.52 2.24
C THR A 145 9.11 3.85 1.32
N GLY A 146 9.08 4.20 0.04
CA GLY A 146 9.96 3.56 -0.95
C GLY A 146 9.84 4.16 -2.34
N THR A 147 10.38 3.44 -3.31
CA THR A 147 10.30 3.82 -4.74
C THR A 147 9.20 3.02 -5.43
N LEU A 148 8.17 3.72 -5.91
CA LEU A 148 7.07 3.13 -6.67
C LEU A 148 7.50 2.83 -8.09
N LYS A 149 7.09 1.68 -8.61
CA LYS A 149 7.33 1.24 -9.98
C LYS A 149 6.02 0.84 -10.64
N ILE A 150 5.87 1.15 -11.90
CA ILE A 150 4.84 0.55 -12.74
C ILE A 150 5.33 -0.84 -13.11
N GLU A 151 4.71 -1.84 -12.53
CA GLU A 151 5.07 -3.24 -12.72
C GLU A 151 3.82 -4.09 -12.55
N THR A 152 3.44 -4.80 -13.60
CA THR A 152 2.32 -5.75 -13.53
C THR A 152 2.77 -7.02 -12.84
N VAL A 153 2.09 -7.35 -11.76
CA VAL A 153 2.30 -8.59 -11.01
C VAL A 153 1.01 -9.40 -11.05
N THR A 154 1.12 -10.66 -11.44
CA THR A 154 0.01 -11.62 -11.45
C THR A 154 0.42 -12.86 -10.68
N ASN A 155 -0.38 -13.25 -9.70
CA ASN A 155 -0.23 -14.52 -8.99
C ASN A 155 -1.62 -15.11 -8.67
N ASP A 156 -1.67 -16.23 -7.95
CA ASP A 156 -2.95 -16.89 -7.65
C ASP A 156 -3.84 -16.06 -6.71
N LEU A 157 -3.26 -15.14 -5.92
CA LEU A 157 -3.98 -14.33 -4.94
C LEU A 157 -4.56 -13.06 -5.56
N ALA A 158 -3.77 -12.33 -6.37
CA ALA A 158 -4.16 -11.02 -6.91
C ALA A 158 -3.41 -10.65 -8.20
N ASP A 159 -3.96 -9.63 -8.87
CA ASP A 159 -3.29 -8.87 -9.92
C ASP A 159 -3.01 -7.47 -9.41
N ALA A 160 -1.77 -6.98 -9.54
CA ALA A 160 -1.38 -5.62 -9.17
C ALA A 160 -0.70 -4.91 -10.35
N ALA A 161 -0.92 -3.60 -10.47
CA ALA A 161 -0.32 -2.79 -11.54
C ALA A 161 0.93 -2.02 -11.07
N TYR A 162 1.21 -2.04 -9.77
CA TYR A 162 2.33 -1.36 -9.15
C TYR A 162 3.13 -2.28 -8.22
N ALA A 163 4.43 -2.00 -8.12
CA ALA A 163 5.29 -2.53 -7.09
C ALA A 163 6.02 -1.39 -6.36
N LEU A 164 6.38 -1.58 -5.10
CA LEU A 164 7.08 -0.61 -4.27
C LEU A 164 8.27 -1.28 -3.60
N ASP A 165 9.48 -0.82 -3.97
CA ASP A 165 10.69 -1.23 -3.29
C ASP A 165 10.83 -0.39 -2.02
N ALA A 166 10.47 -0.98 -0.89
CA ALA A 166 10.38 -0.28 0.37
C ALA A 166 11.75 -0.12 1.04
N GLY A 167 12.08 1.11 1.38
CA GLY A 167 13.24 1.43 2.23
C GLY A 167 12.87 1.47 3.72
N SER A 168 11.58 1.72 4.03
CA SER A 168 11.07 1.74 5.40
C SER A 168 9.62 1.26 5.43
N VAL A 169 9.31 0.43 6.41
CA VAL A 169 7.95 -0.01 6.74
C VAL A 169 7.77 0.11 8.25
N ARG A 170 6.69 0.74 8.69
CA ARG A 170 6.35 0.85 10.12
C ARG A 170 4.84 0.87 10.34
N VAL A 171 4.44 0.49 11.51
CA VAL A 171 3.04 0.58 11.95
C VAL A 171 2.63 2.06 12.05
N VAL A 172 1.37 2.36 11.68
CA VAL A 172 0.72 3.64 11.95
C VAL A 172 0.43 3.72 13.45
N THR A 173 0.77 4.85 14.07
CA THR A 173 0.55 5.11 15.49
C THR A 173 -0.42 6.27 15.69
N GLU A 174 -0.95 6.44 16.91
CA GLU A 174 -1.82 7.58 17.25
C GLU A 174 -1.16 8.95 16.95
N ALA A 175 0.17 9.03 17.02
CA ALA A 175 0.91 10.23 16.69
C ALA A 175 0.93 10.58 15.19
N ASP A 176 0.48 9.67 14.34
CA ASP A 176 0.39 9.86 12.88
C ASP A 176 -0.98 10.37 12.45
N LEU A 177 -1.98 10.35 13.33
CA LEU A 177 -3.37 10.77 13.11
C LEU A 177 -3.62 12.19 13.60
#